data_0e348ce894f721a8be9999f775623833
#
_entry.id   0e348ce894f721a8be9999f775623833
#
_cell.length_a   1.000
_cell.length_b   1.000
_cell.length_c   1.000
_cell.angle_alpha   90.00
_cell.angle_beta   90.00
_cell.angle_gamma   90.00
#
_symmetry.space_group_name_H-M   'P 1'
#
loop_
_entity.id
_entity.type
_entity.pdbx_description
1 polymer ?
#
loop_
_entity_poly.entity_id
_entity_poly.type
_entity_poly.pdbx_seq_one_letter_code
_entity_poly.pdbx_strand_id
1 'polypeptide(L)'
;VTYKLAALRFRSVGERSARFQDLTLTFTAPADGGSEPQDSVIWLRNGGGKSSILSLLYALLLPRAADFMGRSVKRSLTDYIDGGDTAHVVAVWEPAGASRTLLGEADRLLVTGAVHEWADLRRPAQPEASRDRLTTLYYAFHAVPGALDLMTLPFTDATGHIRRLTEFHDALRELARSYGQRASLVAVDKQHQWRSALGDRHLDPEVFRSQKQMNHVEGGVEDLFRFSSAQEFIDFLLDLTVAPDSVTGIATRLGQVSKQLAAKPAKQEEQRFCTLAATDLEGVANGHADVEQAVVAANEAGAAATALAASFQAAISAADSEQAG
;
A
#
# COMPACT_ATOMS: atom_id res chain seq x y z
N VAL A 1 22.20 0.32 8.48
CA VAL A 1 22.92 1.08 7.41
C VAL A 1 22.42 2.51 7.44
N THR A 2 23.32 3.48 7.53
CA THR A 2 22.98 4.91 7.42
C THR A 2 23.23 5.33 5.97
N TYR A 3 22.24 5.96 5.35
CA TYR A 3 22.37 6.51 4.00
C TYR A 3 22.53 8.03 4.04
N LYS A 4 23.31 8.56 3.12
CA LYS A 4 23.37 9.98 2.78
C LYS A 4 22.84 10.20 1.37
N LEU A 5 22.21 11.33 1.13
CA LEU A 5 21.76 11.74 -0.18
C LEU A 5 22.98 12.06 -1.06
N ALA A 6 23.15 11.32 -2.16
CA ALA A 6 24.26 11.50 -3.10
C ALA A 6 23.88 12.32 -4.33
N ALA A 7 22.63 12.15 -4.82
CA ALA A 7 22.14 12.92 -5.97
C ALA A 7 20.62 13.03 -5.98
N LEU A 8 20.12 14.05 -6.67
CA LEU A 8 18.71 14.23 -7.03
C LEU A 8 18.60 14.47 -8.53
N ARG A 9 17.57 13.91 -9.15
CA ARG A 9 17.21 14.24 -10.53
C ARG A 9 15.71 14.52 -10.64
N PHE A 10 15.40 15.64 -11.25
CA PHE A 10 14.04 16.11 -11.51
C PHE A 10 13.86 16.20 -13.00
N ARG A 11 12.84 15.54 -13.52
CA ARG A 11 12.53 15.61 -14.94
C ARG A 11 11.05 15.93 -15.15
N SER A 12 10.78 16.92 -15.99
CA SER A 12 9.42 17.34 -16.33
C SER A 12 8.53 17.64 -15.13
N VAL A 13 9.09 18.14 -14.02
CA VAL A 13 8.41 18.41 -12.75
C VAL A 13 8.70 19.81 -12.24
N GLY A 14 7.76 20.41 -11.53
CA GLY A 14 7.89 21.76 -10.97
C GLY A 14 6.69 22.62 -11.28
N GLU A 15 6.64 23.82 -10.71
CA GLU A 15 5.60 24.78 -11.01
C GLU A 15 5.60 25.13 -12.52
N ARG A 16 4.42 25.32 -13.07
CA ARG A 16 4.24 25.57 -14.51
C ARG A 16 5.13 26.71 -15.05
N SER A 17 5.35 27.74 -14.24
CA SER A 17 6.19 28.89 -14.58
C SER A 17 7.69 28.66 -14.37
N ALA A 18 8.08 27.61 -13.61
CA ALA A 18 9.46 27.34 -13.19
C ALA A 18 9.73 25.83 -13.12
N ARG A 19 9.44 25.12 -14.21
CA ARG A 19 9.52 23.68 -14.32
C ARG A 19 10.97 23.22 -14.55
N PHE A 20 11.37 22.19 -13.84
CA PHE A 20 12.62 21.48 -14.10
C PHE A 20 12.42 20.53 -15.29
N GLN A 21 13.04 20.85 -16.41
CA GLN A 21 12.96 20.00 -17.61
C GLN A 21 13.79 18.72 -17.45
N ASP A 22 15.07 18.87 -17.06
CA ASP A 22 15.96 17.79 -16.63
C ASP A 22 17.07 18.41 -15.76
N LEU A 23 16.89 18.37 -14.45
CA LEU A 23 17.84 18.92 -13.48
C LEU A 23 18.44 17.78 -12.69
N THR A 24 19.77 17.65 -12.72
CA THR A 24 20.52 16.76 -11.83
C THR A 24 21.35 17.59 -10.86
N LEU A 25 21.22 17.26 -9.57
CA LEU A 25 22.02 17.83 -8.49
C LEU A 25 22.83 16.69 -7.87
N THR A 26 24.14 16.91 -7.71
CA THR A 26 25.04 15.96 -7.04
C THR A 26 25.53 16.55 -5.74
N PHE A 27 25.55 15.74 -4.69
CA PHE A 27 25.95 16.10 -3.33
C PHE A 27 27.18 15.29 -2.90
N THR A 28 28.06 15.01 -3.85
CA THR A 28 29.29 14.26 -3.61
C THR A 28 30.50 15.12 -3.94
N ALA A 29 31.61 14.86 -3.25
CA ALA A 29 32.90 15.44 -3.58
C ALA A 29 33.93 14.35 -3.87
N PRO A 30 35.00 14.66 -4.61
CA PRO A 30 36.11 13.73 -4.84
C PRO A 30 36.70 13.24 -3.51
N ALA A 31 36.93 11.94 -3.41
CA ALA A 31 37.59 11.28 -2.28
C ALA A 31 38.54 10.20 -2.78
N ASP A 32 39.44 9.74 -1.92
CA ASP A 32 40.35 8.65 -2.24
C ASP A 32 39.55 7.38 -2.59
N GLY A 33 39.65 6.97 -3.85
CA GLY A 33 38.92 5.80 -4.37
C GLY A 33 37.52 6.08 -4.93
N GLY A 34 37.17 7.34 -5.25
CA GLY A 34 35.91 7.70 -5.89
C GLY A 34 35.32 9.03 -5.45
N SER A 35 34.00 9.07 -5.29
CA SER A 35 33.28 10.22 -4.72
C SER A 35 32.57 9.82 -3.42
N GLU A 36 32.41 10.76 -2.51
CA GLU A 36 31.69 10.56 -1.25
C GLU A 36 30.59 11.60 -1.07
N PRO A 37 29.42 11.21 -0.51
CA PRO A 37 28.37 12.16 -0.17
C PRO A 37 28.86 13.12 0.90
N GLN A 38 28.65 14.42 0.64
CA GLN A 38 29.01 15.48 1.56
C GLN A 38 27.80 16.33 1.93
N ASP A 39 27.87 16.94 3.10
CA ASP A 39 26.93 17.96 3.51
C ASP A 39 27.05 19.14 2.55
N SER A 40 25.94 19.48 1.90
CA SER A 40 25.93 20.42 0.79
C SER A 40 24.95 21.56 1.04
N VAL A 41 25.28 22.75 0.57
CA VAL A 41 24.43 23.94 0.63
C VAL A 41 23.97 24.29 -0.78
N ILE A 42 22.66 24.37 -0.98
CA ILE A 42 22.08 24.83 -2.24
C ILE A 42 21.83 26.33 -2.13
N TRP A 43 22.64 27.11 -2.81
CA TRP A 43 22.48 28.56 -2.89
C TRP A 43 21.74 28.97 -4.17
N LEU A 44 20.51 29.43 -4.02
CA LEU A 44 19.67 29.89 -5.12
C LEU A 44 19.05 31.24 -4.76
N ARG A 45 18.87 32.09 -5.78
CA ARG A 45 18.10 33.33 -5.63
C ARG A 45 16.66 33.06 -5.21
N ASN A 46 15.98 34.06 -4.68
CA ASN A 46 14.55 33.95 -4.38
C ASN A 46 13.77 33.62 -5.65
N GLY A 47 12.82 32.67 -5.55
CA GLY A 47 12.14 32.12 -6.72
C GLY A 47 12.93 31.06 -7.50
N GLY A 48 14.17 30.75 -7.14
CA GLY A 48 15.02 29.76 -7.83
C GLY A 48 14.65 28.29 -7.59
N GLY A 49 13.57 28.00 -6.87
CA GLY A 49 13.08 26.62 -6.71
C GLY A 49 13.58 25.87 -5.47
N LYS A 50 14.24 26.53 -4.50
CA LYS A 50 14.71 25.89 -3.24
C LYS A 50 13.62 25.06 -2.56
N SER A 51 12.48 25.70 -2.29
CA SER A 51 11.34 25.03 -1.66
C SER A 51 10.74 23.94 -2.52
N SER A 52 10.76 24.11 -3.85
CA SER A 52 10.28 23.11 -4.80
C SER A 52 11.14 21.85 -4.77
N ILE A 53 12.47 21.98 -4.74
CA ILE A 53 13.42 20.85 -4.64
C ILE A 53 13.14 20.04 -3.38
N LEU A 54 13.07 20.71 -2.22
CA LEU A 54 12.80 20.04 -0.94
C LEU A 54 11.41 19.40 -0.91
N SER A 55 10.39 20.10 -1.40
CA SER A 55 9.03 19.60 -1.41
C SER A 55 8.88 18.35 -2.26
N LEU A 56 9.52 18.31 -3.41
CA LEU A 56 9.51 17.15 -4.30
C LEU A 56 10.29 15.98 -3.72
N LEU A 57 11.43 16.23 -3.06
CA LEU A 57 12.17 15.21 -2.32
C LEU A 57 11.31 14.62 -1.19
N TYR A 58 10.67 15.48 -0.38
CA TYR A 58 9.79 15.00 0.68
C TYR A 58 8.54 14.31 0.14
N ALA A 59 7.99 14.71 -1.01
CA ALA A 59 6.88 14.00 -1.63
C ALA A 59 7.25 12.58 -2.09
N LEU A 60 8.51 12.36 -2.49
CA LEU A 60 9.03 11.03 -2.79
C LEU A 60 9.10 10.16 -1.53
N LEU A 61 9.56 10.70 -0.40
CA LEU A 61 9.81 9.94 0.83
C LEU A 61 8.58 9.88 1.74
N LEU A 62 7.76 10.93 1.73
CA LEU A 62 6.55 11.11 2.54
C LEU A 62 5.35 11.37 1.62
N PRO A 63 4.82 10.35 0.94
CA PRO A 63 3.86 10.53 -0.14
C PRO A 63 2.45 10.96 0.31
N ARG A 64 2.18 11.04 1.61
CA ARG A 64 0.87 11.53 2.09
C ARG A 64 0.69 13.00 1.76
N ALA A 65 -0.51 13.37 1.29
CA ALA A 65 -0.85 14.77 1.00
C ALA A 65 -0.63 15.70 2.20
N ALA A 66 -0.93 15.23 3.40
CA ALA A 66 -0.73 15.99 4.65
C ALA A 66 0.76 16.24 4.96
N ASP A 67 1.66 15.42 4.42
CA ASP A 67 3.10 15.53 4.61
C ASP A 67 3.75 16.39 3.52
N PHE A 68 3.01 16.74 2.46
CA PHE A 68 3.51 17.63 1.42
C PHE A 68 3.42 19.08 1.89
N MET A 69 4.49 19.80 2.00
CA MET A 69 4.59 21.22 2.40
C MET A 69 3.77 21.60 3.65
N GLY A 70 4.37 22.21 4.63
CA GLY A 70 3.70 22.60 5.87
C GLY A 70 2.39 23.37 5.67
N ARG A 71 1.55 23.37 6.69
CA ARG A 71 0.18 23.95 6.72
C ARG A 71 0.04 25.40 6.27
N SER A 72 1.15 26.17 6.21
CA SER A 72 1.16 27.59 5.82
C SER A 72 1.14 27.82 4.30
N VAL A 73 1.47 26.83 3.49
CA VAL A 73 1.51 26.96 2.01
C VAL A 73 0.44 26.07 1.41
N LYS A 74 -0.57 26.68 0.77
CA LYS A 74 -1.66 25.98 0.06
C LYS A 74 -1.17 25.33 -1.24
N ARG A 75 -0.05 24.61 -1.20
CA ARG A 75 0.50 23.90 -2.36
C ARG A 75 0.44 22.41 -2.12
N SER A 76 0.20 21.67 -3.18
CA SER A 76 0.16 20.22 -3.18
C SER A 76 1.06 19.66 -4.29
N LEU A 77 1.32 18.35 -4.28
CA LEU A 77 2.06 17.69 -5.35
C LEU A 77 1.44 17.97 -6.73
N THR A 78 0.12 18.09 -6.80
CA THR A 78 -0.62 18.34 -8.05
C THR A 78 -0.27 19.67 -8.71
N ASP A 79 0.28 20.64 -7.95
CA ASP A 79 0.72 21.93 -8.48
C ASP A 79 2.07 21.82 -9.23
N TYR A 80 2.81 20.76 -8.95
CA TYR A 80 4.13 20.52 -9.54
C TYR A 80 4.10 19.55 -10.72
N ILE A 81 2.96 18.94 -11.01
CA ILE A 81 2.78 18.05 -12.16
C ILE A 81 1.95 18.73 -13.20
N ASP A 82 2.57 19.02 -14.34
CA ASP A 82 1.86 19.59 -15.49
C ASP A 82 1.30 18.46 -16.39
N GLY A 83 0.49 18.82 -17.39
CA GLY A 83 0.06 17.92 -18.44
C GLY A 83 1.09 17.86 -19.58
N GLY A 84 0.92 16.88 -20.46
CA GLY A 84 1.71 16.75 -21.70
C GLY A 84 2.77 15.68 -21.65
N ASP A 85 3.34 15.38 -20.48
CA ASP A 85 4.34 14.32 -20.29
C ASP A 85 4.31 13.73 -18.87
N THR A 86 5.19 12.77 -18.60
CA THR A 86 5.42 12.20 -17.26
C THR A 86 6.43 13.03 -16.48
N ALA A 87 6.18 13.17 -15.18
CA ALA A 87 7.05 13.88 -14.27
C ALA A 87 7.82 12.88 -13.38
N HIS A 88 9.12 13.06 -13.26
CA HIS A 88 9.97 12.16 -12.49
C HIS A 88 10.72 12.90 -11.38
N VAL A 89 10.75 12.30 -10.19
CA VAL A 89 11.58 12.69 -9.05
C VAL A 89 12.41 11.48 -8.65
N VAL A 90 13.74 11.62 -8.68
CA VAL A 90 14.65 10.51 -8.38
C VAL A 90 15.68 10.96 -7.36
N ALA A 91 15.96 10.13 -6.38
CA ALA A 91 17.00 10.33 -5.38
C ALA A 91 17.95 9.13 -5.34
N VAL A 92 19.24 9.41 -5.21
CA VAL A 92 20.29 8.40 -5.05
C VAL A 92 20.86 8.53 -3.65
N TRP A 93 20.97 7.40 -2.99
CA TRP A 93 21.43 7.28 -1.62
C TRP A 93 22.69 6.42 -1.58
N GLU A 94 23.69 6.87 -0.88
CA GLU A 94 24.93 6.16 -0.67
C GLU A 94 25.12 5.82 0.82
N PRO A 95 25.51 4.59 1.17
CA PRO A 95 25.81 4.22 2.54
C PRO A 95 26.94 5.08 3.11
N ALA A 96 26.78 5.57 4.32
CA ALA A 96 27.77 6.42 5.01
C ALA A 96 28.58 5.62 6.04
N GLY A 97 29.83 6.04 6.27
CA GLY A 97 30.68 5.52 7.35
C GLY A 97 31.00 4.01 7.22
N ALA A 98 31.00 3.30 8.36
CA ALA A 98 31.35 1.87 8.44
C ALA A 98 30.42 0.96 7.59
N SER A 99 29.22 1.41 7.26
CA SER A 99 28.32 0.66 6.37
C SER A 99 28.87 0.51 4.95
N ARG A 100 29.75 1.40 4.54
CA ARG A 100 30.40 1.41 3.22
C ARG A 100 31.37 0.24 3.02
N THR A 101 31.99 -0.22 4.10
CA THR A 101 32.94 -1.33 4.09
C THR A 101 32.28 -2.71 4.13
N LEU A 102 31.05 -2.79 4.64
CA LEU A 102 30.32 -4.06 4.79
C LEU A 102 29.55 -4.46 3.52
N LEU A 103 29.23 -3.49 2.65
CA LEU A 103 28.53 -3.73 1.39
C LEU A 103 29.54 -3.83 0.24
N GLY A 104 29.37 -4.81 -0.63
CA GLY A 104 30.15 -4.91 -1.87
C GLY A 104 29.95 -3.67 -2.75
N GLU A 105 30.87 -3.40 -3.69
CA GLU A 105 30.76 -2.22 -4.57
C GLU A 105 29.43 -2.15 -5.36
N ALA A 106 28.86 -3.30 -5.68
CA ALA A 106 27.63 -3.40 -6.44
C ALA A 106 26.37 -2.99 -5.64
N ASP A 107 26.42 -3.04 -4.29
CA ASP A 107 25.26 -2.80 -3.42
C ASP A 107 25.30 -1.43 -2.74
N ARG A 108 26.19 -0.53 -3.20
CA ARG A 108 26.42 0.75 -2.51
C ARG A 108 25.34 1.79 -2.76
N LEU A 109 24.85 1.91 -3.97
CA LEU A 109 23.90 2.98 -4.32
C LEU A 109 22.48 2.45 -4.35
N LEU A 110 21.62 3.04 -3.54
CA LEU A 110 20.19 2.83 -3.60
C LEU A 110 19.54 3.98 -4.39
N VAL A 111 18.78 3.65 -5.42
CA VAL A 111 18.00 4.60 -6.21
C VAL A 111 16.55 4.48 -5.78
N THR A 112 15.93 5.59 -5.43
CA THR A 112 14.49 5.70 -5.18
C THR A 112 13.89 6.70 -6.13
N GLY A 113 12.69 6.45 -6.64
CA GLY A 113 12.06 7.36 -7.56
C GLY A 113 10.53 7.30 -7.52
N ALA A 114 9.93 8.36 -8.02
CA ALA A 114 8.51 8.44 -8.29
C ALA A 114 8.29 8.99 -9.70
N VAL A 115 7.34 8.40 -10.40
CA VAL A 115 6.83 8.91 -11.67
C VAL A 115 5.37 9.25 -11.53
N HIS A 116 4.99 10.42 -12.02
CA HIS A 116 3.63 10.96 -11.92
C HIS A 116 3.11 11.27 -13.31
N GLU A 117 1.86 10.90 -13.57
CA GLU A 117 1.22 11.13 -14.85
C GLU A 117 -0.27 11.44 -14.65
N TRP A 118 -0.73 12.53 -15.26
CA TRP A 118 -2.17 12.81 -15.36
C TRP A 118 -2.84 11.88 -16.38
N ALA A 119 -4.05 11.43 -16.06
CA ALA A 119 -4.87 10.69 -17.00
C ALA A 119 -4.96 11.46 -18.33
N ASP A 120 -4.77 10.75 -19.44
CA ASP A 120 -4.74 11.30 -20.81
C ASP A 120 -3.70 12.42 -21.02
N LEU A 121 -2.67 12.50 -20.17
CA LEU A 121 -1.68 13.61 -20.17
C LEU A 121 -2.32 15.00 -20.04
N ARG A 122 -3.49 15.09 -19.41
CA ARG A 122 -4.22 16.36 -19.26
C ARG A 122 -4.36 16.74 -17.80
N ARG A 123 -3.67 17.83 -17.44
CA ARG A 123 -3.85 18.42 -16.11
C ARG A 123 -5.25 19.03 -15.99
N PRO A 124 -6.06 18.65 -14.98
CA PRO A 124 -7.39 19.23 -14.77
C PRO A 124 -7.32 20.71 -14.41
N ALA A 125 -8.43 21.44 -14.62
CA ALA A 125 -8.53 22.83 -14.21
C ALA A 125 -8.46 23.03 -12.69
N GLN A 126 -8.96 22.03 -11.94
CA GLN A 126 -8.88 21.96 -10.46
C GLN A 126 -8.06 20.72 -10.08
N PRO A 127 -6.71 20.79 -10.09
CA PRO A 127 -5.86 19.61 -9.92
C PRO A 127 -6.05 18.91 -8.58
N GLU A 128 -6.17 19.65 -7.49
CA GLU A 128 -6.33 19.06 -6.15
C GLU A 128 -7.67 18.33 -5.99
N ALA A 129 -8.75 18.89 -6.54
CA ALA A 129 -10.06 18.25 -6.53
C ALA A 129 -10.14 17.01 -7.44
N SER A 130 -9.21 16.88 -8.38
CA SER A 130 -9.13 15.78 -9.36
C SER A 130 -7.90 14.91 -9.12
N ARG A 131 -7.43 14.82 -7.89
CA ARG A 131 -6.20 14.10 -7.52
C ARG A 131 -6.25 12.60 -7.83
N ASP A 132 -7.44 12.02 -7.85
CA ASP A 132 -7.72 10.65 -8.26
C ASP A 132 -7.31 10.35 -9.72
N ARG A 133 -7.21 11.39 -10.56
CA ARG A 133 -6.73 11.30 -11.94
C ARG A 133 -5.20 11.37 -12.08
N LEU A 134 -4.48 11.63 -11.00
CA LEU A 134 -3.01 11.61 -10.98
C LEU A 134 -2.53 10.21 -10.60
N THR A 135 -1.99 9.50 -11.55
CA THR A 135 -1.35 8.20 -11.32
C THR A 135 0.08 8.42 -10.85
N THR A 136 0.48 7.65 -9.84
CA THR A 136 1.84 7.67 -9.31
C THR A 136 2.37 6.23 -9.21
N LEU A 137 3.59 6.03 -9.67
CA LEU A 137 4.36 4.81 -9.46
C LEU A 137 5.62 5.15 -8.68
N TYR A 138 5.83 4.49 -7.57
CA TYR A 138 7.07 4.57 -6.78
C TYR A 138 7.95 3.37 -7.09
N TYR A 139 9.25 3.58 -7.14
CA TYR A 139 10.20 2.50 -7.39
C TYR A 139 11.50 2.68 -6.60
N ALA A 140 12.13 1.55 -6.26
CA ALA A 140 13.46 1.52 -5.65
C ALA A 140 14.25 0.34 -6.19
N PHE A 141 15.54 0.54 -6.40
CA PHE A 141 16.46 -0.50 -6.84
C PHE A 141 17.89 -0.18 -6.41
N HIS A 142 18.73 -1.21 -6.33
CA HIS A 142 20.18 -1.01 -6.18
C HIS A 142 20.80 -0.73 -7.54
N ALA A 143 21.59 0.33 -7.62
CA ALA A 143 22.21 0.76 -8.88
C ALA A 143 23.23 -0.28 -9.36
N VAL A 144 23.21 -0.53 -10.65
CA VAL A 144 24.25 -1.24 -11.38
C VAL A 144 24.98 -0.23 -12.25
N PRO A 145 26.16 0.26 -11.82
CA PRO A 145 26.85 1.38 -12.46
C PRO A 145 27.01 1.20 -13.97
N GLY A 146 26.68 2.24 -14.73
CA GLY A 146 26.76 2.26 -16.20
C GLY A 146 25.68 1.43 -16.92
N ALA A 147 24.83 0.71 -16.18
CA ALA A 147 23.83 -0.19 -16.74
C ALA A 147 22.42 0.13 -16.26
N LEU A 148 22.21 0.23 -14.95
CA LEU A 148 20.96 0.65 -14.33
C LEU A 148 21.28 1.59 -13.17
N ASP A 149 21.35 2.87 -13.44
CA ASP A 149 21.67 3.92 -12.48
C ASP A 149 20.86 5.21 -12.79
N LEU A 150 21.16 6.30 -12.08
CA LEU A 150 20.48 7.59 -12.23
C LEU A 150 20.52 8.11 -13.68
N MET A 151 21.63 7.87 -14.40
CA MET A 151 21.85 8.41 -15.75
C MET A 151 21.24 7.52 -16.83
N THR A 152 21.16 6.22 -16.58
CA THR A 152 20.66 5.21 -17.53
C THR A 152 19.17 4.89 -17.38
N LEU A 153 18.47 5.57 -16.44
CA LEU A 153 17.02 5.40 -16.29
C LEU A 153 16.29 5.62 -17.63
N PRO A 154 15.36 4.70 -18.00
CA PRO A 154 14.74 4.70 -19.32
C PRO A 154 13.61 5.73 -19.45
N PHE A 155 13.89 7.01 -19.26
CA PHE A 155 12.89 8.08 -19.35
C PHE A 155 12.37 8.30 -20.77
N THR A 156 13.19 7.98 -21.77
CA THR A 156 12.85 8.16 -23.19
C THR A 156 12.95 6.83 -23.93
N ASP A 157 12.22 6.75 -25.03
CA ASP A 157 12.37 5.65 -25.97
C ASP A 157 13.58 5.87 -26.92
N ALA A 158 13.77 4.95 -27.86
CA ALA A 158 14.86 5.03 -28.84
C ALA A 158 14.75 6.21 -29.80
N THR A 159 13.57 6.81 -29.93
CA THR A 159 13.30 8.00 -30.77
C THR A 159 13.44 9.31 -30.00
N GLY A 160 13.70 9.24 -28.69
CA GLY A 160 13.83 10.41 -27.81
C GLY A 160 12.51 10.91 -27.22
N HIS A 161 11.39 10.25 -27.48
CA HIS A 161 10.12 10.60 -26.84
C HIS A 161 10.09 10.18 -25.38
N ILE A 162 9.49 11.02 -24.54
CA ILE A 162 9.30 10.72 -23.11
C ILE A 162 8.31 9.55 -22.99
N ARG A 163 8.69 8.50 -22.30
CA ARG A 163 7.84 7.34 -22.05
C ARG A 163 6.68 7.69 -21.13
N ARG A 164 5.52 7.13 -21.45
CA ARG A 164 4.38 7.12 -20.55
C ARG A 164 4.72 6.31 -19.27
N LEU A 165 3.99 6.55 -18.19
CA LEU A 165 4.21 5.88 -16.91
C LEU A 165 4.27 4.35 -17.06
N THR A 166 3.35 3.75 -17.81
CA THR A 166 3.33 2.31 -18.07
C THR A 166 4.53 1.85 -18.88
N GLU A 167 4.88 2.58 -19.94
CA GLU A 167 6.05 2.27 -20.79
C GLU A 167 7.36 2.39 -20.01
N PHE A 168 7.47 3.41 -19.16
CA PHE A 168 8.60 3.58 -18.27
C PHE A 168 8.70 2.41 -17.29
N HIS A 169 7.59 2.01 -16.67
CA HIS A 169 7.55 0.88 -15.74
C HIS A 169 7.99 -0.41 -16.41
N ASP A 170 7.48 -0.71 -17.60
CA ASP A 170 7.82 -1.93 -18.34
C ASP A 170 9.30 -1.93 -18.75
N ALA A 171 9.81 -0.81 -19.28
CA ALA A 171 11.21 -0.66 -19.63
C ALA A 171 12.13 -0.79 -18.40
N LEU A 172 11.76 -0.20 -17.26
CA LEU A 172 12.50 -0.33 -16.01
C LEU A 172 12.53 -1.77 -15.51
N ARG A 173 11.38 -2.48 -15.56
CA ARG A 173 11.28 -3.89 -15.17
C ARG A 173 12.12 -4.79 -16.08
N GLU A 174 12.08 -4.58 -17.37
CA GLU A 174 12.87 -5.36 -18.33
C GLU A 174 14.36 -5.15 -18.09
N LEU A 175 14.78 -3.90 -17.93
CA LEU A 175 16.17 -3.57 -17.62
C LEU A 175 16.62 -4.20 -16.30
N ALA A 176 15.81 -4.12 -15.25
CA ALA A 176 16.12 -4.69 -13.94
C ALA A 176 16.18 -6.24 -13.97
N ARG A 177 15.35 -6.91 -14.79
CA ARG A 177 15.38 -8.37 -14.94
C ARG A 177 16.74 -8.87 -15.42
N SER A 178 17.42 -8.12 -16.29
CA SER A 178 18.74 -8.46 -16.79
C SER A 178 19.80 -8.55 -15.68
N TYR A 179 19.56 -7.90 -14.53
CA TYR A 179 20.47 -7.87 -13.38
C TYR A 179 19.95 -8.64 -12.16
N GLY A 180 18.73 -9.17 -12.23
CA GLY A 180 18.15 -10.04 -11.23
C GLY A 180 18.18 -9.46 -9.81
N GLN A 181 18.67 -10.25 -8.85
CA GLN A 181 18.75 -9.84 -7.45
C GLN A 181 19.70 -8.66 -7.19
N ARG A 182 20.69 -8.41 -8.08
CA ARG A 182 21.61 -7.28 -7.91
C ARG A 182 20.87 -5.95 -7.98
N ALA A 183 19.89 -5.82 -8.87
CA ALA A 183 19.06 -4.62 -8.95
C ALA A 183 17.98 -4.59 -7.87
N SER A 184 17.44 -5.75 -7.46
CA SER A 184 16.39 -5.87 -6.42
C SER A 184 15.27 -4.84 -6.57
N LEU A 185 14.74 -4.71 -7.80
CA LEU A 185 13.72 -3.71 -8.13
C LEU A 185 12.42 -3.98 -7.37
N VAL A 186 11.92 -2.96 -6.72
CA VAL A 186 10.54 -2.85 -6.22
C VAL A 186 9.86 -1.70 -6.94
N ALA A 187 8.65 -1.93 -7.43
CA ALA A 187 7.80 -0.90 -8.03
C ALA A 187 6.37 -1.07 -7.51
N VAL A 188 5.79 -0.01 -6.94
CA VAL A 188 4.49 -0.03 -6.26
C VAL A 188 3.70 1.25 -6.53
N ASP A 189 2.38 1.16 -6.54
CA ASP A 189 1.47 2.28 -6.74
C ASP A 189 0.81 2.75 -5.43
N LYS A 190 0.89 1.95 -4.35
CA LYS A 190 0.26 2.25 -3.07
C LYS A 190 1.24 2.88 -2.08
N GLN A 191 0.85 3.98 -1.47
CA GLN A 191 1.67 4.72 -0.51
C GLN A 191 2.14 3.88 0.70
N HIS A 192 1.28 2.99 1.22
CA HIS A 192 1.64 2.13 2.35
C HIS A 192 2.69 1.08 1.96
N GLN A 193 2.59 0.52 0.74
CA GLN A 193 3.60 -0.42 0.22
C GLN A 193 4.93 0.29 -0.01
N TRP A 194 4.87 1.55 -0.49
CA TRP A 194 6.07 2.37 -0.66
C TRP A 194 6.79 2.65 0.67
N ARG A 195 6.04 3.02 1.71
CA ARG A 195 6.60 3.22 3.05
C ARG A 195 7.28 1.94 3.58
N SER A 196 6.65 0.79 3.41
CA SER A 196 7.26 -0.50 3.76
C SER A 196 8.55 -0.73 2.97
N ALA A 197 8.51 -0.51 1.65
CA ALA A 197 9.67 -0.69 0.78
C ALA A 197 10.86 0.23 1.10
N LEU A 198 10.61 1.46 1.58
CA LEU A 198 11.64 2.37 2.09
C LEU A 198 12.23 1.83 3.41
N GLY A 199 11.39 1.42 4.36
CA GLY A 199 11.80 0.85 5.63
C GLY A 199 12.67 -0.41 5.45
N ASP A 200 12.25 -1.33 4.57
CA ASP A 200 13.00 -2.54 4.22
C ASP A 200 14.40 -2.24 3.64
N ARG A 201 14.59 -1.02 3.13
CA ARG A 201 15.85 -0.50 2.59
C ARG A 201 16.56 0.47 3.52
N HIS A 202 16.17 0.50 4.78
CA HIS A 202 16.76 1.36 5.82
C HIS A 202 16.64 2.87 5.55
N LEU A 203 15.68 3.28 4.73
CA LEU A 203 15.26 4.67 4.60
C LEU A 203 14.00 4.88 5.43
N ASP A 204 14.17 5.33 6.67
CA ASP A 204 13.05 5.53 7.58
C ASP A 204 12.30 6.84 7.25
N PRO A 205 11.02 6.77 6.83
CA PRO A 205 10.21 7.96 6.56
C PRO A 205 10.02 8.87 7.78
N GLU A 206 10.10 8.34 9.01
CA GLU A 206 9.92 9.15 10.23
C GLU A 206 11.09 10.11 10.46
N VAL A 207 12.32 9.70 10.12
CA VAL A 207 13.49 10.58 10.15
C VAL A 207 13.29 11.78 9.22
N PHE A 208 12.75 11.52 8.01
CA PHE A 208 12.46 12.60 7.05
C PHE A 208 11.30 13.50 7.50
N ARG A 209 10.33 12.95 8.23
CA ARG A 209 9.25 13.75 8.84
C ARG A 209 9.81 14.70 9.89
N SER A 210 10.69 14.22 10.75
CA SER A 210 11.38 15.05 11.74
C SER A 210 12.24 16.13 11.09
N GLN A 211 13.02 15.80 10.08
CA GLN A 211 13.79 16.79 9.30
C GLN A 211 12.89 17.84 8.64
N LYS A 212 11.74 17.44 8.12
CA LYS A 212 10.75 18.37 7.55
C LYS A 212 10.21 19.32 8.61
N GLN A 213 9.89 18.82 9.80
CA GLN A 213 9.44 19.67 10.92
C GLN A 213 10.53 20.67 11.32
N MET A 214 11.80 20.22 11.41
CA MET A 214 12.94 21.09 11.67
C MET A 214 13.08 22.20 10.63
N ASN A 215 12.90 21.90 9.35
CA ASN A 215 12.97 22.88 8.26
C ASN A 215 11.77 23.84 8.22
N HIS A 216 10.66 23.50 8.89
CA HIS A 216 9.48 24.35 8.89
C HIS A 216 9.55 25.50 9.91
N VAL A 217 10.41 25.37 10.91
CA VAL A 217 10.64 26.40 11.92
C VAL A 217 11.72 27.33 11.39
N GLU A 218 11.32 28.40 10.70
CA GLU A 218 12.19 29.44 10.15
C GLU A 218 12.86 30.32 11.24
N GLY A 219 13.08 29.81 12.43
CA GLY A 219 13.62 30.58 13.56
C GLY A 219 14.91 30.03 14.18
N GLY A 220 15.34 28.86 13.74
CA GLY A 220 16.54 28.20 14.27
C GLY A 220 16.21 27.01 15.16
N VAL A 221 17.22 26.16 15.31
CA VAL A 221 17.18 24.92 16.12
C VAL A 221 16.79 25.21 17.57
N GLU A 222 17.02 26.43 18.07
CA GLU A 222 16.69 26.86 19.44
C GLU A 222 15.18 26.84 19.72
N ASP A 223 14.33 27.14 18.75
CA ASP A 223 12.87 27.13 18.94
C ASP A 223 12.28 25.70 18.90
N LEU A 224 12.99 24.76 18.31
CA LEU A 224 12.62 23.33 18.30
C LEU A 224 12.79 22.66 19.67
N PHE A 225 13.71 23.17 20.49
CA PHE A 225 14.01 22.63 21.83
C PHE A 225 13.38 23.47 22.94
N ARG A 226 12.52 24.44 22.62
CA ARG A 226 11.72 25.17 23.61
C ARG A 226 10.45 24.38 23.93
N PHE A 227 10.56 23.53 24.92
CA PHE A 227 9.42 22.80 25.45
C PHE A 227 8.79 23.58 26.60
N SER A 228 7.48 23.76 26.55
CA SER A 228 6.73 24.43 27.62
C SER A 228 6.51 23.52 28.83
N SER A 229 6.69 22.21 28.65
CA SER A 229 6.57 21.21 29.72
C SER A 229 7.48 20.00 29.51
N ALA A 230 7.78 19.28 30.60
CA ALA A 230 8.51 18.01 30.52
C ALA A 230 7.74 16.95 29.68
N GLN A 231 6.42 17.00 29.70
CA GLN A 231 5.58 16.09 28.90
C GLN A 231 5.78 16.35 27.41
N GLU A 232 5.79 17.59 26.98
CA GLU A 232 6.01 17.97 25.58
C GLU A 232 7.40 17.52 25.07
N PHE A 233 8.41 17.57 25.92
CA PHE A 233 9.75 17.03 25.61
C PHE A 233 9.73 15.50 25.49
N ILE A 234 9.03 14.81 26.40
CA ILE A 234 8.89 13.34 26.34
C ILE A 234 8.13 12.95 25.09
N ASP A 235 7.03 13.62 24.77
CA ASP A 235 6.23 13.35 23.57
C ASP A 235 7.06 13.57 22.30
N PHE A 236 7.88 14.63 22.25
CA PHE A 236 8.82 14.87 21.15
C PHE A 236 9.85 13.73 21.01
N LEU A 237 10.45 13.27 22.13
CA LEU A 237 11.38 12.14 22.10
C LEU A 237 10.71 10.84 21.68
N LEU A 238 9.48 10.61 22.11
CA LEU A 238 8.70 9.45 21.70
C LEU A 238 8.35 9.52 20.20
N ASP A 239 8.00 10.68 19.70
CA ASP A 239 7.72 10.88 18.26
C ASP A 239 8.97 10.68 17.38
N LEU A 240 10.16 10.97 17.92
CA LEU A 240 11.44 10.71 17.24
C LEU A 240 11.83 9.22 17.25
N THR A 241 11.48 8.50 18.30
CA THR A 241 11.97 7.13 18.54
C THR A 241 10.92 6.06 18.21
N VAL A 242 9.65 6.42 18.30
CA VAL A 242 8.53 5.49 18.07
C VAL A 242 7.62 6.07 17.01
N ALA A 243 7.47 5.39 15.88
CA ALA A 243 6.55 5.85 14.85
C ALA A 243 5.14 6.06 15.42
N PRO A 244 4.57 7.28 15.37
CA PRO A 244 3.25 7.61 15.95
C PRO A 244 2.15 6.65 15.48
N ASP A 245 2.23 6.20 14.22
CA ASP A 245 1.33 5.22 13.63
C ASP A 245 1.43 3.84 14.30
N SER A 246 2.61 3.48 14.85
CA SER A 246 2.80 2.21 15.56
C SER A 246 2.09 2.21 16.91
N VAL A 247 2.19 3.29 17.67
CA VAL A 247 1.51 3.44 18.98
C VAL A 247 0.00 3.48 18.79
N THR A 248 -0.47 4.32 17.87
CA THR A 248 -1.90 4.43 17.53
C THR A 248 -2.44 3.11 16.95
N GLY A 249 -1.65 2.45 16.11
CA GLY A 249 -1.97 1.14 15.56
C GLY A 249 -2.07 0.05 16.63
N ILE A 250 -1.15 0.02 17.59
CA ILE A 250 -1.18 -0.91 18.72
C ILE A 250 -2.39 -0.61 19.61
N ALA A 251 -2.64 0.64 19.98
CA ALA A 251 -3.79 1.05 20.78
C ALA A 251 -5.12 0.67 20.10
N THR A 252 -5.23 0.89 18.80
CA THR A 252 -6.42 0.52 18.02
C THR A 252 -6.60 -1.00 17.98
N ARG A 253 -5.54 -1.76 17.75
CA ARG A 253 -5.58 -3.24 17.76
C ARG A 253 -5.93 -3.78 19.13
N LEU A 254 -5.34 -3.25 20.20
CA LEU A 254 -5.69 -3.62 21.58
C LEU A 254 -7.15 -3.33 21.90
N GLY A 255 -7.68 -2.17 21.46
CA GLY A 255 -9.08 -1.83 21.57
C GLY A 255 -10.00 -2.78 20.79
N GLN A 256 -9.62 -3.21 19.60
CA GLN A 256 -10.35 -4.22 18.82
C GLN A 256 -10.34 -5.59 19.49
N VAL A 257 -9.17 -6.04 19.96
CA VAL A 257 -9.04 -7.31 20.69
C VAL A 257 -9.84 -7.29 21.99
N SER A 258 -9.81 -6.19 22.74
CA SER A 258 -10.61 -6.01 23.94
C SER A 258 -12.12 -6.11 23.66
N LYS A 259 -12.62 -5.46 22.59
CA LYS A 259 -14.02 -5.59 22.16
C LYS A 259 -14.38 -7.02 21.75
N GLN A 260 -13.50 -7.70 21.03
CA GLN A 260 -13.71 -9.12 20.65
C GLN A 260 -13.74 -10.04 21.85
N LEU A 261 -12.86 -9.81 22.84
CA LEU A 261 -12.84 -10.58 24.10
C LEU A 261 -14.11 -10.32 24.93
N ALA A 262 -14.55 -9.08 25.00
CA ALA A 262 -15.81 -8.73 25.69
C ALA A 262 -17.04 -9.35 25.01
N ALA A 263 -17.07 -9.50 23.71
CA ALA A 263 -18.15 -10.15 22.97
C ALA A 263 -18.09 -11.70 22.99
N LYS A 264 -16.97 -12.29 23.40
CA LYS A 264 -16.75 -13.74 23.38
C LYS A 264 -17.79 -14.52 24.20
N PRO A 265 -18.17 -14.13 25.44
CA PRO A 265 -19.18 -14.86 26.22
C PRO A 265 -20.54 -14.90 25.49
N ALA A 266 -20.99 -13.78 24.97
CA ALA A 266 -22.27 -13.71 24.24
C ALA A 266 -22.26 -14.61 22.99
N LYS A 267 -21.16 -14.64 22.22
CA LYS A 267 -21.00 -15.51 21.07
C LYS A 267 -20.93 -17.00 21.45
N GLN A 268 -20.35 -17.32 22.59
CA GLN A 268 -20.33 -18.69 23.10
C GLN A 268 -21.73 -19.17 23.51
N GLU A 269 -22.54 -18.30 24.12
CA GLU A 269 -23.95 -18.61 24.45
C GLU A 269 -24.78 -18.77 23.17
N GLU A 270 -24.61 -17.90 22.17
CA GLU A 270 -25.26 -18.01 20.89
C GLU A 270 -24.88 -19.32 20.17
N GLN A 271 -23.61 -19.68 20.15
CA GLN A 271 -23.15 -20.94 19.60
C GLN A 271 -23.76 -22.14 20.32
N ARG A 272 -23.83 -22.11 21.67
CA ARG A 272 -24.44 -23.16 22.46
C ARG A 272 -25.93 -23.30 22.16
N PHE A 273 -26.64 -22.18 22.06
CA PHE A 273 -28.04 -22.18 21.69
C PHE A 273 -28.24 -22.77 20.29
N CYS A 274 -27.49 -22.33 19.29
CA CYS A 274 -27.59 -22.86 17.94
C CYS A 274 -27.29 -24.37 17.87
N THR A 275 -26.33 -24.84 18.64
CA THR A 275 -26.00 -26.29 18.69
C THR A 275 -27.15 -27.11 19.28
N LEU A 276 -27.76 -26.64 20.38
CA LEU A 276 -28.92 -27.30 20.97
C LEU A 276 -30.13 -27.26 20.04
N ALA A 277 -30.42 -26.12 19.51
CA ALA A 277 -31.55 -25.93 18.55
C ALA A 277 -31.38 -26.80 17.29
N ALA A 278 -30.18 -26.98 16.79
CA ALA A 278 -29.91 -27.87 15.64
C ALA A 278 -30.23 -29.33 16.01
N THR A 279 -29.83 -29.79 17.21
CA THR A 279 -30.12 -31.14 17.66
C THR A 279 -31.61 -31.37 17.85
N ASP A 280 -32.34 -30.38 18.39
CA ASP A 280 -33.77 -30.48 18.57
C ASP A 280 -34.54 -30.50 17.19
N LEU A 281 -34.06 -29.66 16.28
CA LEU A 281 -34.64 -29.62 14.90
C LEU A 281 -34.37 -30.90 14.11
N GLU A 282 -33.19 -31.52 14.28
CA GLU A 282 -32.92 -32.84 13.70
C GLU A 282 -33.85 -33.92 14.30
N GLY A 283 -34.11 -33.85 15.62
CA GLY A 283 -35.10 -34.74 16.24
C GLY A 283 -36.50 -34.59 15.66
N VAL A 284 -36.96 -33.33 15.44
CA VAL A 284 -38.25 -33.03 14.83
C VAL A 284 -38.27 -33.54 13.40
N ALA A 285 -37.24 -33.30 12.61
CA ALA A 285 -37.17 -33.73 11.20
C ALA A 285 -37.22 -35.25 11.08
N ASN A 286 -36.49 -35.98 11.93
CA ASN A 286 -36.52 -37.44 11.95
C ASN A 286 -37.90 -37.97 12.39
N GLY A 287 -38.49 -37.36 13.43
CA GLY A 287 -39.86 -37.72 13.84
C GLY A 287 -40.92 -37.48 12.72
N HIS A 288 -40.76 -36.41 11.96
CA HIS A 288 -41.64 -36.17 10.82
C HIS A 288 -41.47 -37.22 9.73
N ALA A 289 -40.25 -37.61 9.43
CA ALA A 289 -39.99 -38.68 8.44
C ALA A 289 -40.57 -40.04 8.89
N ASP A 290 -40.47 -40.34 10.19
CA ASP A 290 -41.08 -41.59 10.76
C ASP A 290 -42.59 -41.56 10.66
N VAL A 291 -43.24 -40.42 10.91
CA VAL A 291 -44.69 -40.27 10.71
C VAL A 291 -45.08 -40.41 9.26
N GLU A 292 -44.33 -39.81 8.34
CA GLU A 292 -44.62 -39.97 6.90
C GLU A 292 -44.53 -41.44 6.45
N GLN A 293 -43.50 -42.15 6.92
CA GLN A 293 -43.35 -43.59 6.62
C GLN A 293 -44.49 -44.40 7.22
N ALA A 294 -44.90 -44.11 8.47
CA ALA A 294 -46.03 -44.81 9.11
C ALA A 294 -47.37 -44.54 8.34
N VAL A 295 -47.59 -43.34 7.86
CA VAL A 295 -48.77 -42.99 7.05
C VAL A 295 -48.76 -43.76 5.71
N VAL A 296 -47.64 -43.88 5.05
CA VAL A 296 -47.51 -44.66 3.82
C VAL A 296 -47.81 -46.11 4.08
N ALA A 297 -47.20 -46.70 5.12
CA ALA A 297 -47.41 -48.10 5.50
C ALA A 297 -48.87 -48.38 5.89
N ALA A 298 -49.52 -47.44 6.59
CA ALA A 298 -50.97 -47.57 6.93
C ALA A 298 -51.85 -47.51 5.69
N ASN A 299 -51.55 -46.64 4.72
CA ASN A 299 -52.29 -46.57 3.46
C ASN A 299 -52.10 -47.84 2.63
N GLU A 300 -50.91 -48.38 2.53
CA GLU A 300 -50.60 -49.63 1.85
C GLU A 300 -51.37 -50.83 2.48
N ALA A 301 -51.34 -50.92 3.81
CA ALA A 301 -52.07 -51.92 4.56
C ALA A 301 -53.57 -51.79 4.34
N GLY A 302 -54.12 -50.57 4.32
CA GLY A 302 -55.51 -50.29 4.04
C GLY A 302 -55.93 -50.70 2.62
N ALA A 303 -55.09 -50.41 1.63
CA ALA A 303 -55.27 -50.79 0.25
C ALA A 303 -55.27 -52.35 0.11
N ALA A 304 -54.34 -53.03 0.74
CA ALA A 304 -54.25 -54.49 0.74
C ALA A 304 -55.48 -55.14 1.41
N ALA A 305 -55.94 -54.60 2.54
CA ALA A 305 -57.16 -55.06 3.19
C ALA A 305 -58.41 -54.88 2.30
N THR A 306 -58.50 -53.72 1.63
CA THR A 306 -59.60 -53.45 0.68
C THR A 306 -59.57 -54.43 -0.51
N ALA A 307 -58.40 -54.69 -1.12
CA ALA A 307 -58.21 -55.62 -2.18
C ALA A 307 -58.56 -57.08 -1.72
N LEU A 308 -58.19 -57.48 -0.52
CA LEU A 308 -58.51 -58.74 0.05
C LEU A 308 -60.05 -58.90 0.24
N ALA A 309 -60.71 -57.89 0.80
CA ALA A 309 -62.18 -57.88 0.93
C ALA A 309 -62.87 -57.97 -0.37
N ALA A 310 -62.41 -57.24 -1.40
CA ALA A 310 -63.00 -57.39 -2.79
C ALA A 310 -62.77 -58.73 -3.39
N SER A 311 -61.65 -59.41 -3.13
CA SER A 311 -61.39 -60.78 -3.60
C SER A 311 -62.30 -61.80 -2.92
N PHE A 312 -62.53 -61.62 -1.63
CA PHE A 312 -63.53 -62.48 -0.91
C PHE A 312 -64.94 -62.29 -1.46
N GLN A 313 -65.34 -61.03 -1.70
CA GLN A 313 -66.67 -60.73 -2.26
C GLN A 313 -66.86 -61.32 -3.64
N ALA A 314 -65.84 -61.22 -4.49
CA ALA A 314 -65.83 -61.88 -5.78
C ALA A 314 -65.93 -63.40 -5.71
N ALA A 315 -65.22 -64.05 -4.80
CA ALA A 315 -65.26 -65.45 -4.56
C ALA A 315 -66.64 -65.93 -4.05
N ILE A 316 -67.28 -65.22 -3.16
CA ILE A 316 -68.65 -65.48 -2.67
C ILE A 316 -69.64 -65.37 -3.84
N SER A 317 -69.57 -64.31 -4.61
CA SER A 317 -70.45 -64.12 -5.76
C SER A 317 -70.25 -65.16 -6.83
N ALA A 318 -69.05 -65.66 -7.03
CA ALA A 318 -68.80 -66.81 -7.91
C ALA A 318 -69.42 -68.12 -7.39
N ALA A 319 -69.23 -68.39 -6.10
CA ALA A 319 -69.86 -69.59 -5.47
C ALA A 319 -71.40 -69.57 -5.49
N ASP A 320 -71.97 -68.34 -5.22
CA ASP A 320 -73.46 -68.21 -5.33
C ASP A 320 -73.98 -68.41 -6.74
N SER A 321 -73.22 -68.00 -7.76
CA SER A 321 -73.61 -68.26 -9.14
C SER A 321 -73.49 -69.71 -9.59
N GLU A 322 -72.53 -70.47 -9.02
CA GLU A 322 -72.40 -71.89 -9.25
C GLU A 322 -73.49 -72.72 -8.55
N GLN A 323 -74.07 -72.24 -7.45
CA GLN A 323 -75.17 -72.87 -6.75
C GLN A 323 -76.55 -72.62 -7.41
N ALA A 324 -76.65 -71.58 -8.20
CA ALA A 324 -77.91 -71.16 -8.85
C ALA A 324 -78.08 -71.70 -10.31
N GLY A 325 -77.13 -72.42 -10.84
CA GLY A 325 -77.13 -73.07 -12.13
C GLY A 325 -77.19 -74.57 -12.00
#